data_f2e4f5af70f67dff955d05e694637256
#
_entry.id   f2e4f5af70f67dff955d05e694637256
#
_cell.length_a   1.000
_cell.length_b   1.000
_cell.length_c   1.000
_cell.angle_alpha   90.00
_cell.angle_beta   90.00
_cell.angle_gamma   90.00
#
_symmetry.space_group_name_H-M   'P 1'
#
loop_
_entity.id
_entity.type
_entity.pdbx_description
1 polymer ?
#
loop_
_entity_poly.entity_id
_entity_poly.type
_entity_poly.pdbx_seq_one_letter_code
_entity_poly.pdbx_strand_id
1 'polypeptide(L)'
;GWFVLVSNHIKDKTKALEVYRDKDAVEKCFDDLKNDLDMKRLRIHSAAAMEGRIFIQFIALLITTRLKQVMNAAGWFKNHDLQKVISEMKTVRSVSINGTRKKYTTELTPFQKDIYELYGLAP
;
A
#
# COMPACT_ATOMS: atom_id res chain seq x y z
N GLY A 1 12.75 -28.10 -1.69
CA GLY A 1 13.50 -28.39 -0.47
C GLY A 1 12.57 -28.72 0.69
N TRP A 2 13.11 -29.33 1.71
CA TRP A 2 12.38 -29.65 2.96
C TRP A 2 12.77 -28.63 4.02
N PHE A 3 11.82 -28.23 4.87
CA PHE A 3 12.10 -27.43 6.06
C PHE A 3 11.33 -28.01 7.25
N VAL A 4 11.83 -27.76 8.45
CA VAL A 4 11.23 -28.23 9.70
C VAL A 4 10.73 -27.01 10.47
N LEU A 5 9.47 -27.08 10.93
CA LEU A 5 8.86 -26.07 11.78
C LEU A 5 8.67 -26.67 13.18
N VAL A 6 9.20 -25.98 14.18
CA VAL A 6 9.04 -26.36 15.59
C VAL A 6 8.27 -25.30 16.33
N SER A 7 7.24 -25.68 17.06
CA SER A 7 6.43 -24.76 17.87
C SER A 7 6.24 -25.34 19.27
N ASN A 8 6.36 -24.48 20.29
CA ASN A 8 6.08 -24.84 21.69
C ASN A 8 4.67 -24.44 22.14
N HIS A 9 4.01 -23.54 21.44
CA HIS A 9 2.68 -23.01 21.78
C HIS A 9 1.57 -23.51 20.87
N ILE A 10 1.84 -23.70 19.57
CA ILE A 10 0.85 -24.10 18.59
C ILE A 10 0.97 -25.62 18.36
N LYS A 11 -0.03 -26.36 18.82
CA LYS A 11 -0.07 -27.83 18.70
C LYS A 11 -0.60 -28.29 17.35
N ASP A 12 -1.47 -27.47 16.71
CA ASP A 12 -2.01 -27.78 15.39
C ASP A 12 -0.97 -27.43 14.33
N LYS A 13 -0.58 -28.43 13.54
CA LYS A 13 0.42 -28.30 12.47
C LYS A 13 -0.01 -27.37 11.34
N THR A 14 -1.31 -27.35 11.00
CA THR A 14 -1.85 -26.47 9.95
C THR A 14 -1.80 -25.02 10.38
N LYS A 15 -2.25 -24.74 11.62
CA LYS A 15 -2.20 -23.42 12.20
C LYS A 15 -0.75 -22.93 12.42
N ALA A 16 0.17 -23.80 12.78
CA ALA A 16 1.59 -23.46 12.88
C ALA A 16 2.17 -23.04 11.53
N LEU A 17 1.78 -23.73 10.45
CA LEU A 17 2.19 -23.39 9.09
C LEU A 17 1.59 -22.08 8.62
N GLU A 18 0.33 -21.79 8.94
CA GLU A 18 -0.32 -20.50 8.63
C GLU A 18 0.42 -19.34 9.30
N VAL A 19 0.65 -19.41 10.61
CA VAL A 19 1.39 -18.40 11.37
C VAL A 19 2.82 -18.23 10.84
N TYR A 20 3.47 -19.30 10.42
CA TYR A 20 4.78 -19.21 9.79
C TYR A 20 4.73 -18.46 8.44
N ARG A 21 3.69 -18.69 7.65
CA ARG A 21 3.48 -17.98 6.36
C ARG A 21 3.13 -16.51 6.56
N ASP A 22 2.50 -16.15 7.68
CA ASP A 22 2.21 -14.73 8.00
C ASP A 22 3.51 -13.92 8.19
N LYS A 23 4.62 -14.56 8.55
CA LYS A 23 5.95 -13.96 8.56
C LYS A 23 6.35 -13.38 7.19
N ASP A 24 5.98 -14.06 6.11
CA ASP A 24 6.24 -13.61 4.74
C ASP A 24 5.57 -12.24 4.46
N ALA A 25 4.40 -12.01 5.03
CA ALA A 25 3.72 -10.71 4.94
C ALA A 25 4.51 -9.60 5.64
N VAL A 26 5.10 -9.89 6.81
CA VAL A 26 5.95 -8.94 7.55
C VAL A 26 7.23 -8.65 6.77
N GLU A 27 7.88 -9.66 6.21
CA GLU A 27 9.07 -9.49 5.38
C GLU A 27 8.77 -8.60 4.15
N LYS A 28 7.64 -8.83 3.47
CA LYS A 28 7.18 -7.98 2.36
C LYS A 28 6.93 -6.53 2.79
N CYS A 29 6.35 -6.32 3.97
CA CYS A 29 6.19 -4.97 4.52
C CYS A 29 7.53 -4.26 4.73
N PHE A 30 8.55 -4.97 5.23
CA PHE A 30 9.90 -4.40 5.37
C PHE A 30 10.55 -4.13 4.01
N ASP A 31 10.33 -4.97 3.01
CA ASP A 31 10.81 -4.73 1.65
C ASP A 31 10.13 -3.52 1.00
N ASP A 32 8.84 -3.35 1.19
CA ASP A 32 8.09 -2.17 0.74
C ASP A 32 8.64 -0.89 1.41
N LEU A 33 8.89 -0.91 2.72
CA LEU A 33 9.51 0.20 3.44
C LEU A 33 10.89 0.56 2.88
N LYS A 34 11.72 -0.43 2.63
CA LYS A 34 13.10 -0.23 2.16
C LYS A 34 13.17 0.21 0.71
N ASN A 35 12.36 -0.39 -0.15
CA ASN A 35 12.48 -0.24 -1.59
C ASN A 35 11.52 0.80 -2.15
N ASP A 36 10.23 0.73 -1.78
CA ASP A 36 9.19 1.60 -2.33
C ASP A 36 9.12 2.94 -1.60
N LEU A 37 9.40 2.96 -0.31
CA LEU A 37 9.34 4.17 0.53
C LEU A 37 10.70 4.77 0.88
N ASP A 38 11.78 4.31 0.24
CA ASP A 38 13.15 4.83 0.35
C ASP A 38 13.68 4.93 1.79
N MET A 39 13.41 3.92 2.61
CA MET A 39 13.91 3.84 4.00
C MET A 39 15.34 3.28 4.12
N LYS A 40 16.01 2.94 3.02
CA LYS A 40 17.37 2.35 3.06
C LYS A 40 18.40 3.24 3.76
N ARG A 41 18.24 4.58 3.68
CA ARG A 41 19.12 5.54 4.32
C ARG A 41 18.35 6.74 4.85
N LEU A 42 18.19 6.79 6.16
CA LEU A 42 17.65 7.97 6.82
C LEU A 42 18.78 9.01 6.97
N ARG A 43 18.87 9.94 6.00
CA ARG A 43 19.78 11.11 6.09
C ARG A 43 19.12 12.20 6.92
N ILE A 44 19.05 12.00 8.23
CA ILE A 44 18.36 12.92 9.16
C ILE A 44 19.30 13.22 10.31
N HIS A 45 19.39 14.51 10.65
CA HIS A 45 20.33 15.02 11.66
C HIS A 45 19.69 15.29 13.02
N SER A 46 18.37 15.09 13.20
CA SER A 46 17.71 15.26 14.50
C SER A 46 16.75 14.11 14.81
N ALA A 47 16.64 13.75 16.10
CA ALA A 47 15.74 12.70 16.57
C ALA A 47 14.27 13.00 16.23
N ALA A 48 13.83 14.24 16.46
CA ALA A 48 12.44 14.64 16.17
C ALA A 48 12.09 14.53 14.68
N ALA A 49 13.00 14.91 13.79
CA ALA A 49 12.80 14.75 12.34
C ALA A 49 12.78 13.27 11.92
N MET A 50 13.55 12.42 12.60
CA MET A 50 13.56 10.97 12.38
C MET A 50 12.23 10.35 12.79
N GLU A 51 11.71 10.68 13.96
CA GLU A 51 10.41 10.19 14.44
C GLU A 51 9.28 10.60 13.50
N GLY A 52 9.24 11.87 13.09
CA GLY A 52 8.25 12.36 12.14
C GLY A 52 8.31 11.63 10.79
N ARG A 53 9.52 11.37 10.28
CA ARG A 53 9.68 10.60 9.02
C ARG A 53 9.23 9.15 9.17
N ILE A 54 9.60 8.47 10.25
CA ILE A 54 9.18 7.10 10.53
C ILE A 54 7.65 7.03 10.61
N PHE A 55 7.02 7.99 11.29
CA PHE A 55 5.57 8.06 11.39
C PHE A 55 4.88 8.21 10.02
N ILE A 56 5.36 9.15 9.19
CA ILE A 56 4.82 9.35 7.83
C ILE A 56 4.99 8.08 6.99
N GLN A 57 6.15 7.44 7.07
CA GLN A 57 6.41 6.20 6.33
C GLN A 57 5.56 5.04 6.83
N PHE A 58 5.28 4.96 8.12
CA PHE A 58 4.33 3.99 8.66
C PHE A 58 2.91 4.19 8.10
N ILE A 59 2.43 5.43 8.05
CA ILE A 59 1.13 5.73 7.41
C ILE A 59 1.14 5.36 5.92
N ALA A 60 2.22 5.71 5.21
CA ALA A 60 2.37 5.34 3.80
C ALA A 60 2.36 3.82 3.59
N LEU A 61 3.01 3.06 4.48
CA LEU A 61 3.00 1.60 4.46
C LEU A 61 1.58 1.04 4.63
N LEU A 62 0.81 1.56 5.60
CA LEU A 62 -0.58 1.12 5.82
C LEU A 62 -1.42 1.33 4.56
N ILE A 63 -1.33 2.52 3.95
CA ILE A 63 -2.06 2.85 2.72
C ILE A 63 -1.62 1.93 1.58
N THR A 64 -0.32 1.79 1.35
CA THR A 64 0.25 0.94 0.30
C THR A 64 -0.19 -0.51 0.45
N THR A 65 -0.11 -1.05 1.66
CA THR A 65 -0.55 -2.42 1.97
C THR A 65 -2.04 -2.60 1.66
N ARG A 66 -2.87 -1.63 2.04
CA ARG A 66 -4.31 -1.67 1.74
C ARG A 66 -4.58 -1.63 0.25
N LEU A 67 -3.91 -0.76 -0.48
CA LEU A 67 -4.04 -0.67 -1.93
C LEU A 67 -3.63 -1.99 -2.60
N LYS A 68 -2.50 -2.58 -2.21
CA LYS A 68 -2.03 -3.88 -2.71
C LYS A 68 -3.02 -5.01 -2.41
N GLN A 69 -3.63 -5.04 -1.22
CA GLN A 69 -4.64 -6.05 -0.88
C GLN A 69 -5.85 -6.00 -1.81
N VAL A 70 -6.38 -4.80 -2.08
CA VAL A 70 -7.53 -4.62 -2.97
C VAL A 70 -7.19 -5.06 -4.40
N MET A 71 -6.04 -4.61 -4.93
CA MET A 71 -5.56 -5.02 -6.25
C MET A 71 -5.37 -6.53 -6.37
N ASN A 72 -4.83 -7.16 -5.32
CA ASN A 72 -4.61 -8.60 -5.30
C ASN A 72 -5.93 -9.38 -5.29
N ALA A 73 -6.89 -8.95 -4.47
CA ALA A 73 -8.22 -9.57 -4.41
C ALA A 73 -8.97 -9.49 -5.75
N ALA A 74 -8.78 -8.40 -6.50
CA ALA A 74 -9.36 -8.21 -7.83
C ALA A 74 -8.51 -8.81 -8.97
N GLY A 75 -7.36 -9.41 -8.69
CA GLY A 75 -6.46 -9.99 -9.69
C GLY A 75 -5.75 -8.97 -10.59
N TRP A 76 -5.71 -7.71 -10.21
CA TRP A 76 -5.17 -6.60 -11.00
C TRP A 76 -3.66 -6.68 -11.22
N PHE A 77 -2.90 -7.33 -10.32
CA PHE A 77 -1.46 -7.50 -10.47
C PHE A 77 -1.02 -8.31 -11.70
N LYS A 78 -1.95 -8.96 -12.40
CA LYS A 78 -1.65 -9.62 -13.67
C LYS A 78 -1.30 -8.63 -14.78
N ASN A 79 -1.90 -7.42 -14.74
CA ASN A 79 -1.83 -6.45 -15.82
C ASN A 79 -1.33 -5.07 -15.39
N HIS A 80 -1.36 -4.78 -14.09
CA HIS A 80 -1.04 -3.46 -13.53
C HIS A 80 -0.18 -3.59 -12.28
N ASP A 81 0.79 -2.70 -12.14
CA ASP A 81 1.51 -2.50 -10.88
C ASP A 81 0.93 -1.32 -10.09
N LEU A 82 1.24 -1.26 -8.79
CA LEU A 82 0.76 -0.20 -7.92
C LEU A 82 1.31 1.18 -8.32
N GLN A 83 2.54 1.26 -8.81
CA GLN A 83 3.15 2.53 -9.22
C GLN A 83 2.40 3.15 -10.40
N LYS A 84 1.96 2.33 -11.35
CA LYS A 84 1.13 2.77 -12.48
C LYS A 84 -0.21 3.31 -11.99
N VAL A 85 -0.89 2.60 -11.08
CA VAL A 85 -2.16 3.07 -10.49
C VAL A 85 -1.99 4.42 -9.80
N ILE A 86 -0.95 4.57 -8.95
CA ILE A 86 -0.66 5.84 -8.27
C ILE A 86 -0.33 6.96 -9.27
N SER A 87 0.45 6.67 -10.31
CA SER A 87 0.83 7.65 -11.32
C SER A 87 -0.38 8.18 -12.08
N GLU A 88 -1.30 7.31 -12.47
CA GLU A 88 -2.54 7.70 -13.13
C GLU A 88 -3.42 8.57 -12.23
N MET A 89 -3.54 8.21 -10.95
CA MET A 89 -4.32 8.99 -10.00
C MET A 89 -3.73 10.38 -9.70
N LYS A 90 -2.42 10.56 -9.83
CA LYS A 90 -1.77 11.87 -9.69
C LYS A 90 -2.21 12.89 -10.75
N THR A 91 -2.72 12.45 -11.88
CA THR A 91 -3.19 13.35 -12.97
C THR A 91 -4.61 13.87 -12.75
N VAL A 92 -5.38 13.23 -11.89
CA VAL A 92 -6.74 13.66 -11.54
C VAL A 92 -6.67 14.97 -10.75
N ARG A 93 -7.41 15.98 -11.21
CA ARG A 93 -7.48 17.30 -10.58
C ARG A 93 -8.86 17.58 -10.05
N SER A 94 -8.93 18.24 -8.90
CA SER A 94 -10.16 18.80 -8.37
C SER A 94 -10.08 20.32 -8.47
N VAL A 95 -11.07 20.93 -9.09
CA VAL A 95 -11.17 22.38 -9.27
C VAL A 95 -12.34 22.88 -8.42
N SER A 96 -12.09 23.88 -7.58
CA SER A 96 -13.12 24.63 -6.88
C SER A 96 -13.27 26.02 -7.50
N ILE A 97 -14.49 26.42 -7.82
CA ILE A 97 -14.78 27.76 -8.31
C ILE A 97 -14.99 28.66 -7.08
N ASN A 98 -14.26 29.80 -7.04
CA ASN A 98 -14.38 30.76 -5.97
C ASN A 98 -15.85 31.19 -5.77
N GLY A 99 -16.30 31.11 -4.51
CA GLY A 99 -17.69 31.43 -4.13
C GLY A 99 -18.67 30.28 -4.16
N THR A 100 -18.28 29.09 -4.62
CA THR A 100 -19.12 27.88 -4.56
C THR A 100 -18.45 26.79 -3.74
N ARG A 101 -19.27 26.03 -2.96
CA ARG A 101 -18.80 24.82 -2.25
C ARG A 101 -18.64 23.60 -3.17
N LYS A 102 -18.99 23.76 -4.46
CA LYS A 102 -18.94 22.66 -5.42
C LYS A 102 -17.51 22.44 -5.90
N LYS A 103 -17.05 21.20 -5.82
CA LYS A 103 -15.79 20.74 -6.42
C LYS A 103 -16.12 19.98 -7.69
N TYR A 104 -15.36 20.23 -8.72
CA TYR A 104 -15.47 19.55 -10.01
C TYR A 104 -14.19 18.73 -10.20
N THR A 105 -14.34 17.46 -10.50
CA THR A 105 -13.21 16.60 -10.86
C THR A 105 -13.00 16.70 -12.36
N THR A 106 -11.75 16.67 -12.81
CA THR A 106 -11.43 16.56 -14.24
C THR A 106 -12.06 15.30 -14.82
N GLU A 107 -12.36 15.33 -16.12
CA GLU A 107 -12.84 14.14 -16.80
C GLU A 107 -11.85 12.98 -16.62
N LEU A 108 -12.38 11.85 -16.16
CA LEU A 108 -11.58 10.67 -15.87
C LEU A 108 -11.36 9.84 -17.14
N THR A 109 -10.13 9.39 -17.37
CA THR A 109 -9.83 8.39 -18.39
C THR A 109 -10.53 7.07 -18.07
N PRO A 110 -10.72 6.15 -19.05
CA PRO A 110 -11.30 4.84 -18.80
C PRO A 110 -10.57 4.10 -17.67
N PHE A 111 -9.24 4.09 -17.68
CA PHE A 111 -8.43 3.43 -16.65
C PHE A 111 -8.59 4.07 -15.26
N GLN A 112 -8.73 5.39 -15.18
CA GLN A 112 -9.03 6.07 -13.92
C GLN A 112 -10.43 5.72 -13.40
N LYS A 113 -11.42 5.55 -14.28
CA LYS A 113 -12.76 5.07 -13.89
C LYS A 113 -12.69 3.66 -13.30
N ASP A 114 -11.95 2.76 -13.93
CA ASP A 114 -11.73 1.40 -13.42
C ASP A 114 -11.07 1.42 -12.03
N ILE A 115 -10.11 2.34 -11.79
CA ILE A 115 -9.49 2.52 -10.48
C ILE A 115 -10.51 3.02 -9.46
N TYR A 116 -11.35 4.01 -9.82
CA TYR A 116 -12.40 4.52 -8.93
C TYR A 116 -13.37 3.40 -8.54
N GLU A 117 -13.81 2.59 -9.49
CA GLU A 117 -14.69 1.45 -9.25
C GLU A 117 -14.02 0.41 -8.35
N LEU A 118 -12.75 0.04 -8.64
CA LEU A 118 -11.98 -0.92 -7.85
C LEU A 118 -11.91 -0.57 -6.36
N TYR A 119 -11.71 0.72 -6.07
CA TYR A 119 -11.58 1.22 -4.69
C TYR A 119 -12.89 1.76 -4.10
N GLY A 120 -14.00 1.68 -4.82
CA GLY A 120 -15.30 2.20 -4.37
C GLY A 120 -15.30 3.71 -4.14
N LEU A 121 -14.52 4.46 -4.92
CA LEU A 121 -14.44 5.91 -4.82
C LEU A 121 -15.57 6.56 -5.64
N ALA A 122 -16.16 7.63 -5.13
CA ALA A 122 -17.05 8.48 -5.89
C ALA A 122 -16.21 9.53 -6.65
N PRO A 123 -16.51 9.76 -7.95
CA PRO A 123 -15.79 10.76 -8.76
C PRO A 123 -16.10 12.20 -8.33
#